data_e47edad41a4063efd832680a161efae9
#
_entry.id   e47edad41a4063efd832680a161efae9
#
_cell.length_a   1.000
_cell.length_b   1.000
_cell.length_c   1.000
_cell.angle_alpha   90.00
_cell.angle_beta   90.00
_cell.angle_gamma   90.00
#
_symmetry.space_group_name_H-M   'P 1'
#
loop_
_entity.id
_entity.type
_entity.pdbx_description
1 polymer ?
#
loop_
_entity_poly.entity_id
_entity_poly.type
_entity_poly.pdbx_seq_one_letter_code
_entity_poly.pdbx_strand_id
1 'polypeptide(L)'
;MPRRAEELAARIPTRPSPEVELHIDYIGLPAIGGGEVKRIAVKIVNNGSSALSGWLELEAPEGWSAPDPIRVSVPPCSSESFRLQVKAPASGLLWDRNILRARLVEGSGRAHIREFGLAGSKLWLVLGPFYDSPSWLVDRADIEEPYVDERLIESGGELELFKGAFKLSSPTSLLPLNKVVGFAGECCLYLLHRLYSPDERDVSFVVGAQGDVKVWLNGSRLKPSPSQAARCIWNPLMHWYPAHLRRGENRVVIKYAKKTREPLLSFDVYKENVERKPRFSVWQVDLATVL
;
A
#
# COMPACT_ATOMS: atom_id res chain seq x y z
N MET A 1 -23.49 31.63 25.04
CA MET A 1 -23.27 30.64 23.97
C MET A 1 -23.07 29.19 24.44
N PRO A 2 -22.81 28.84 25.72
CA PRO A 2 -22.71 27.42 26.14
C PRO A 2 -24.03 26.64 26.17
N ARG A 3 -25.15 27.25 26.53
CA ARG A 3 -26.47 26.58 26.69
C ARG A 3 -26.97 25.85 25.42
N ARG A 4 -26.66 26.36 24.23
CA ARG A 4 -27.12 25.76 22.96
C ARG A 4 -26.39 24.46 22.59
N ALA A 5 -25.16 24.27 23.05
CA ALA A 5 -24.42 23.05 22.86
C ALA A 5 -24.91 21.92 23.78
N GLU A 6 -25.28 22.26 25.03
CA GLU A 6 -25.86 21.30 25.98
C GLU A 6 -27.25 20.83 25.56
N GLU A 7 -28.11 21.75 25.04
CA GLU A 7 -29.42 21.41 24.50
C GLU A 7 -29.37 20.55 23.23
N LEU A 8 -28.33 20.72 22.40
CA LEU A 8 -28.08 19.85 21.22
C LEU A 8 -27.56 18.48 21.62
N ALA A 9 -26.69 18.40 22.62
CA ALA A 9 -26.16 17.13 23.14
C ALA A 9 -27.28 16.29 23.80
N ALA A 10 -28.22 16.93 24.48
CA ALA A 10 -29.40 16.26 25.09
C ALA A 10 -30.42 15.72 24.07
N ARG A 11 -30.36 16.15 22.79
CA ARG A 11 -31.24 15.69 21.71
C ARG A 11 -30.68 14.56 20.87
N ILE A 12 -29.41 14.16 21.06
CA ILE A 12 -28.85 12.99 20.40
C ILE A 12 -29.38 11.76 21.13
N PRO A 13 -30.23 10.92 20.51
CA PRO A 13 -30.67 9.70 21.17
C PRO A 13 -29.46 8.86 21.45
N THR A 14 -29.08 8.71 22.72
CA THR A 14 -28.09 7.76 23.17
C THR A 14 -28.64 6.37 22.84
N ARG A 15 -28.17 5.77 21.73
CA ARG A 15 -28.39 4.34 21.52
C ARG A 15 -27.72 3.62 22.69
N PRO A 16 -28.41 2.72 23.38
CA PRO A 16 -27.77 1.91 24.41
C PRO A 16 -26.54 1.25 23.77
N SER A 17 -25.38 1.37 24.41
CA SER A 17 -24.19 0.67 23.95
C SER A 17 -24.48 -0.82 23.88
N PRO A 18 -24.09 -1.51 22.82
CA PRO A 18 -24.28 -2.94 22.75
C PRO A 18 -23.53 -3.62 23.92
N GLU A 19 -24.08 -4.71 24.43
CA GLU A 19 -23.50 -5.46 25.55
C GLU A 19 -22.06 -5.91 25.27
N VAL A 20 -21.77 -6.21 24.00
CA VAL A 20 -20.44 -6.58 23.53
C VAL A 20 -20.08 -5.78 22.28
N GLU A 21 -18.89 -5.17 22.27
CA GLU A 21 -18.36 -4.43 21.13
C GLU A 21 -17.00 -4.99 20.71
N LEU A 22 -16.77 -5.02 19.38
CA LEU A 22 -15.48 -5.37 18.80
C LEU A 22 -14.90 -4.14 18.10
N HIS A 23 -13.69 -3.75 18.49
CA HIS A 23 -12.92 -2.68 17.86
C HIS A 23 -11.64 -3.21 17.24
N ILE A 24 -11.27 -2.70 16.08
CA ILE A 24 -10.06 -3.11 15.36
C ILE A 24 -9.01 -2.01 15.48
N ASP A 25 -7.83 -2.39 15.99
CA ASP A 25 -6.62 -1.58 15.91
C ASP A 25 -5.69 -2.22 14.88
N TYR A 26 -5.37 -1.48 13.85
CA TYR A 26 -4.54 -1.94 12.74
C TYR A 26 -3.04 -2.02 13.05
N ILE A 27 -2.62 -1.52 14.21
CA ILE A 27 -1.19 -1.42 14.59
C ILE A 27 -0.40 -0.77 13.44
N GLY A 28 -0.71 0.51 13.18
CA GLY A 28 -0.17 1.30 12.08
C GLY A 28 -1.16 1.49 10.92
N LEU A 29 -0.68 1.59 9.70
CA LEU A 29 -1.55 1.83 8.54
C LEU A 29 -2.47 0.63 8.28
N PRO A 30 -3.74 0.85 7.90
CA PRO A 30 -4.69 -0.20 7.52
C PRO A 30 -4.40 -0.73 6.11
N ALA A 31 -3.16 -1.18 5.87
CA ALA A 31 -2.69 -1.63 4.57
C ALA A 31 -1.78 -2.86 4.71
N ILE A 32 -1.70 -3.65 3.64
CA ILE A 32 -0.88 -4.86 3.57
C ILE A 32 -0.40 -5.09 2.14
N GLY A 33 0.85 -5.49 1.97
CA GLY A 33 1.45 -5.87 0.69
C GLY A 33 1.32 -7.37 0.39
N GLY A 34 1.54 -7.74 -0.87
CA GLY A 34 1.54 -9.15 -1.29
C GLY A 34 2.59 -9.97 -0.53
N GLY A 35 2.15 -11.09 0.05
CA GLY A 35 2.98 -11.98 0.87
C GLY A 35 3.37 -11.44 2.25
N GLU A 36 2.96 -10.24 2.62
CA GLU A 36 3.24 -9.64 3.92
C GLU A 36 2.37 -10.23 5.05
N VAL A 37 2.89 -10.13 6.27
CA VAL A 37 2.16 -10.44 7.50
C VAL A 37 1.77 -9.14 8.19
N LYS A 38 0.48 -8.95 8.42
CA LYS A 38 -0.08 -7.81 9.16
C LYS A 38 -0.48 -8.24 10.56
N ARG A 39 -0.05 -7.46 11.55
CA ARG A 39 -0.53 -7.56 12.93
C ARG A 39 -1.70 -6.62 13.10
N ILE A 40 -2.75 -7.11 13.72
CA ILE A 40 -3.93 -6.35 14.14
C ILE A 40 -4.23 -6.68 15.60
N ALA A 41 -4.89 -5.78 16.31
CA ALA A 41 -5.44 -6.09 17.60
C ALA A 41 -6.98 -5.97 17.53
N VAL A 42 -7.66 -6.97 18.09
CA VAL A 42 -9.11 -6.95 18.28
C VAL A 42 -9.34 -6.63 19.75
N LYS A 43 -9.86 -5.45 20.04
CA LYS A 43 -10.29 -5.04 21.38
C LYS A 43 -11.74 -5.48 21.56
N ILE A 44 -11.97 -6.32 22.54
CA ILE A 44 -13.30 -6.75 22.97
C ILE A 44 -13.70 -5.91 24.19
N VAL A 45 -14.83 -5.24 24.08
CA VAL A 45 -15.44 -4.49 25.20
C VAL A 45 -16.65 -5.26 25.67
N ASN A 46 -16.64 -5.63 26.94
CA ASN A 46 -17.76 -6.29 27.63
C ASN A 46 -18.45 -5.24 28.52
N ASN A 47 -19.59 -4.70 28.06
CA ASN A 47 -20.43 -3.75 28.81
C ASN A 47 -21.44 -4.49 29.72
N GLY A 48 -21.47 -5.83 29.65
CA GLY A 48 -22.37 -6.66 30.46
C GLY A 48 -21.91 -6.84 31.90
N SER A 49 -22.81 -7.30 32.74
CA SER A 49 -22.57 -7.56 34.16
C SER A 49 -21.96 -8.94 34.44
N SER A 50 -21.84 -9.80 33.43
CA SER A 50 -21.28 -11.16 33.53
C SER A 50 -19.97 -11.25 32.71
N ALA A 51 -19.09 -12.17 33.12
CA ALA A 51 -17.87 -12.43 32.35
C ALA A 51 -18.22 -12.99 30.97
N LEU A 52 -17.62 -12.43 29.94
CA LEU A 52 -17.73 -12.87 28.55
C LEU A 52 -16.63 -13.87 28.27
N SER A 53 -16.97 -15.08 27.81
CA SER A 53 -15.98 -16.05 27.35
C SER A 53 -16.43 -16.73 26.06
N GLY A 54 -15.46 -17.02 25.19
CA GLY A 54 -15.76 -17.56 23.88
C GLY A 54 -14.51 -17.80 23.04
N TRP A 55 -14.71 -17.89 21.75
CA TRP A 55 -13.67 -18.06 20.74
C TRP A 55 -13.64 -16.85 19.82
N LEU A 56 -12.47 -16.26 19.67
CA LEU A 56 -12.22 -15.19 18.70
C LEU A 56 -11.59 -15.78 17.44
N GLU A 57 -12.27 -15.62 16.33
CA GLU A 57 -11.88 -16.07 14.99
C GLU A 57 -11.61 -14.88 14.09
N LEU A 58 -10.70 -15.07 13.13
CA LEU A 58 -10.44 -14.09 12.07
C LEU A 58 -10.75 -14.75 10.73
N GLU A 59 -11.85 -14.34 10.11
CA GLU A 59 -12.20 -14.74 8.75
C GLU A 59 -11.49 -13.81 7.76
N ALA A 60 -10.79 -14.39 6.79
CA ALA A 60 -10.06 -13.66 5.75
C ALA A 60 -10.49 -14.13 4.36
N PRO A 61 -10.25 -13.32 3.30
CA PRO A 61 -10.54 -13.71 1.93
C PRO A 61 -9.81 -14.99 1.51
N GLU A 62 -10.27 -15.60 0.43
CA GLU A 62 -9.62 -16.77 -0.16
C GLU A 62 -8.13 -16.51 -0.48
N GLY A 63 -7.28 -17.49 -0.23
CA GLY A 63 -5.84 -17.41 -0.43
C GLY A 63 -5.06 -16.70 0.68
N TRP A 64 -5.75 -16.08 1.65
CA TRP A 64 -5.12 -15.52 2.83
C TRP A 64 -4.89 -16.61 3.91
N SER A 65 -3.91 -16.36 4.79
CA SER A 65 -3.72 -17.20 5.97
C SER A 65 -4.11 -16.40 7.22
N ALA A 66 -5.08 -16.90 7.95
CA ALA A 66 -5.51 -16.40 9.26
C ALA A 66 -5.06 -17.35 10.37
N PRO A 67 -4.93 -16.90 11.62
CA PRO A 67 -4.56 -17.75 12.75
C PRO A 67 -5.74 -18.66 13.12
N ASP A 68 -5.43 -19.74 13.82
CA ASP A 68 -6.47 -20.57 14.47
C ASP A 68 -7.28 -19.74 15.47
N PRO A 69 -8.54 -20.10 15.73
CA PRO A 69 -9.37 -19.46 16.74
C PRO A 69 -8.70 -19.49 18.12
N ILE A 70 -8.74 -18.36 18.82
CA ILE A 70 -8.19 -18.24 20.17
C ILE A 70 -9.30 -18.16 21.22
N ARG A 71 -9.10 -18.82 22.36
CA ARG A 71 -10.01 -18.69 23.48
C ARG A 71 -9.79 -17.36 24.18
N VAL A 72 -10.88 -16.64 24.43
CA VAL A 72 -10.87 -15.31 25.07
C VAL A 72 -11.78 -15.31 26.29
N SER A 73 -11.42 -14.48 27.27
CA SER A 73 -12.24 -14.22 28.46
C SER A 73 -12.09 -12.76 28.84
N VAL A 74 -13.20 -12.03 28.94
CA VAL A 74 -13.23 -10.60 29.27
C VAL A 74 -14.11 -10.40 30.50
N PRO A 75 -13.60 -9.87 31.62
CA PRO A 75 -14.38 -9.62 32.82
C PRO A 75 -15.58 -8.69 32.57
N PRO A 76 -16.56 -8.64 33.49
CA PRO A 76 -17.67 -7.72 33.40
C PRO A 76 -17.18 -6.25 33.38
N CYS A 77 -17.89 -5.39 32.65
CA CYS A 77 -17.62 -3.94 32.57
C CYS A 77 -16.15 -3.63 32.28
N SER A 78 -15.50 -4.43 31.44
CA SER A 78 -14.07 -4.28 31.11
C SER A 78 -13.77 -4.47 29.63
N SER A 79 -12.52 -4.31 29.24
CA SER A 79 -12.09 -4.57 27.87
C SER A 79 -10.71 -5.20 27.82
N GLU A 80 -10.50 -6.10 26.86
CA GLU A 80 -9.22 -6.73 26.59
C GLU A 80 -8.88 -6.69 25.10
N SER A 81 -7.58 -6.69 24.79
CA SER A 81 -7.08 -6.62 23.41
C SER A 81 -6.29 -7.87 23.06
N PHE A 82 -6.67 -8.51 21.97
CA PHE A 82 -6.06 -9.75 21.47
C PHE A 82 -5.34 -9.47 20.16
N ARG A 83 -4.04 -9.80 20.12
CA ARG A 83 -3.22 -9.61 18.92
C ARG A 83 -3.30 -10.82 18.03
N LEU A 84 -3.65 -10.58 16.78
CA LEU A 84 -3.75 -11.57 15.72
C LEU A 84 -2.81 -11.23 14.58
N GLN A 85 -2.48 -12.21 13.76
CA GLN A 85 -1.68 -12.02 12.56
C GLN A 85 -2.43 -12.59 11.37
N VAL A 86 -2.43 -11.86 10.27
CA VAL A 86 -2.96 -12.32 8.99
C VAL A 86 -1.88 -12.17 7.94
N LYS A 87 -1.75 -13.15 7.06
CA LYS A 87 -0.82 -13.11 5.94
C LYS A 87 -1.60 -13.01 4.64
N ALA A 88 -1.26 -12.02 3.84
CA ALA A 88 -1.81 -11.87 2.49
C ALA A 88 -1.20 -12.89 1.53
N PRO A 89 -1.91 -13.28 0.46
CA PRO A 89 -1.33 -14.02 -0.65
C PRO A 89 -0.25 -13.19 -1.34
N ALA A 90 0.65 -13.84 -2.06
CA ALA A 90 1.71 -13.16 -2.79
C ALA A 90 1.19 -12.29 -3.95
N SER A 91 0.01 -12.61 -4.47
CA SER A 91 -0.69 -11.91 -5.55
C SER A 91 -2.19 -11.97 -5.32
N GLY A 92 -2.95 -11.14 -6.02
CA GLY A 92 -4.40 -11.16 -5.92
C GLY A 92 -4.98 -10.22 -4.84
N LEU A 93 -4.19 -9.28 -4.33
CA LEU A 93 -4.69 -8.24 -3.44
C LEU A 93 -5.48 -7.20 -4.19
N LEU A 94 -6.62 -6.80 -3.62
CA LEU A 94 -7.38 -5.66 -4.13
C LEU A 94 -6.73 -4.35 -3.64
N TRP A 95 -6.59 -3.41 -4.56
CA TRP A 95 -6.02 -2.09 -4.25
C TRP A 95 -6.81 -1.33 -3.20
N ASP A 96 -8.12 -1.33 -3.30
CA ASP A 96 -8.98 -0.52 -2.46
C ASP A 96 -9.22 -1.18 -1.09
N ARG A 97 -9.76 -2.39 -1.07
CA ARG A 97 -10.17 -3.01 0.19
C ARG A 97 -10.25 -4.54 0.13
N ASN A 98 -9.47 -5.20 0.95
CA ASN A 98 -9.59 -6.62 1.25
C ASN A 98 -10.36 -6.77 2.57
N ILE A 99 -11.55 -7.36 2.52
CA ILE A 99 -12.47 -7.41 3.66
C ILE A 99 -12.18 -8.62 4.52
N LEU A 100 -12.00 -8.37 5.82
CA LEU A 100 -11.84 -9.37 6.86
C LEU A 100 -12.96 -9.23 7.89
N ARG A 101 -13.21 -10.28 8.69
CA ARG A 101 -14.17 -10.24 9.77
C ARG A 101 -13.55 -10.81 11.05
N ALA A 102 -13.62 -10.05 12.13
CA ALA A 102 -13.39 -10.55 13.46
C ALA A 102 -14.73 -11.08 14.01
N ARG A 103 -14.76 -12.34 14.40
CA ARG A 103 -15.96 -13.02 14.90
C ARG A 103 -15.68 -13.57 16.29
N LEU A 104 -16.45 -13.12 17.27
CA LEU A 104 -16.44 -13.64 18.61
C LEU A 104 -17.68 -14.55 18.80
N VAL A 105 -17.46 -15.81 19.10
CA VAL A 105 -18.51 -16.80 19.37
C VAL A 105 -18.49 -17.12 20.86
N GLU A 106 -19.55 -16.73 21.55
CA GLU A 106 -19.72 -17.05 22.97
C GLU A 106 -20.02 -18.53 23.20
N GLY A 107 -19.80 -19.01 24.40
CA GLY A 107 -20.19 -20.36 24.81
C GLY A 107 -21.71 -20.66 24.69
N SER A 108 -22.55 -19.63 24.69
CA SER A 108 -23.99 -19.69 24.41
C SER A 108 -24.33 -19.89 22.92
N GLY A 109 -23.35 -19.80 22.02
CA GLY A 109 -23.54 -19.82 20.57
C GLY A 109 -23.85 -18.47 19.95
N ARG A 110 -24.01 -17.40 20.75
CA ARG A 110 -24.18 -16.04 20.23
C ARG A 110 -22.89 -15.56 19.56
N ALA A 111 -23.01 -14.95 18.39
CA ALA A 111 -21.86 -14.42 17.64
C ALA A 111 -21.91 -12.89 17.52
N HIS A 112 -20.76 -12.26 17.71
CA HIS A 112 -20.53 -10.83 17.48
C HIS A 112 -19.53 -10.72 16.34
N ILE A 113 -19.86 -9.90 15.32
CA ILE A 113 -19.07 -9.78 14.12
C ILE A 113 -18.67 -8.32 13.90
N ARG A 114 -17.40 -8.12 13.63
CA ARG A 114 -16.88 -6.83 13.17
C ARG A 114 -16.19 -7.00 11.82
N GLU A 115 -16.78 -6.41 10.78
CA GLU A 115 -16.16 -6.33 9.47
C GLU A 115 -15.18 -5.15 9.42
N PHE A 116 -14.04 -5.35 8.76
CA PHE A 116 -13.02 -4.32 8.55
C PHE A 116 -12.24 -4.60 7.25
N GLY A 117 -11.49 -3.62 6.77
CA GLY A 117 -10.74 -3.73 5.52
C GLY A 117 -9.26 -3.42 5.68
N LEU A 118 -8.44 -4.11 4.90
CA LEU A 118 -7.05 -3.75 4.65
C LEU A 118 -6.90 -3.31 3.20
N ALA A 119 -6.38 -2.11 2.97
CA ALA A 119 -6.04 -1.66 1.63
C ALA A 119 -4.86 -2.48 1.10
N GLY A 120 -4.89 -2.87 -0.16
CA GLY A 120 -3.72 -3.42 -0.82
C GLY A 120 -2.62 -2.37 -0.91
N SER A 121 -1.38 -2.79 -0.77
CA SER A 121 -0.21 -1.94 -0.78
C SER A 121 0.76 -2.41 -1.83
N LYS A 122 1.25 -1.49 -2.67
CA LYS A 122 2.32 -1.78 -3.62
C LYS A 122 3.58 -2.12 -2.84
N LEU A 123 4.13 -3.29 -3.08
CA LEU A 123 5.42 -3.69 -2.52
C LEU A 123 6.51 -3.37 -3.53
N TRP A 124 7.45 -2.53 -3.13
CA TRP A 124 8.62 -2.18 -3.91
C TRP A 124 9.87 -2.78 -3.28
N LEU A 125 10.73 -3.31 -4.12
CA LEU A 125 12.11 -3.63 -3.76
C LEU A 125 12.98 -2.46 -4.17
N VAL A 126 13.77 -1.92 -3.26
CA VAL A 126 14.56 -0.71 -3.48
C VAL A 126 16.03 -1.01 -3.31
N LEU A 127 16.83 -0.71 -4.34
CA LEU A 127 18.27 -0.73 -4.34
C LEU A 127 18.83 0.69 -4.30
N GLY A 128 19.88 0.88 -3.57
CA GLY A 128 20.51 2.18 -3.34
C GLY A 128 20.27 2.68 -1.93
N PRO A 129 20.51 3.97 -1.63
CA PRO A 129 20.91 5.02 -2.58
C PRO A 129 22.33 4.86 -3.12
N PHE A 130 22.52 5.18 -4.40
CA PHE A 130 23.81 5.25 -5.06
C PHE A 130 24.20 6.73 -5.24
N TYR A 131 25.48 7.03 -4.99
CA TYR A 131 26.03 8.37 -5.06
C TYR A 131 27.22 8.38 -6.01
N ASP A 132 27.34 9.40 -6.86
CA ASP A 132 28.46 9.55 -7.80
C ASP A 132 29.76 9.99 -7.14
N SER A 133 29.63 10.58 -5.94
CA SER A 133 30.76 11.18 -5.23
C SER A 133 30.76 10.79 -3.77
N PRO A 134 31.93 10.79 -3.10
CA PRO A 134 31.99 10.70 -1.66
C PRO A 134 31.12 11.79 -1.00
N SER A 135 30.54 11.49 0.14
CA SER A 135 29.57 12.35 0.85
C SER A 135 30.06 13.76 1.23
N TRP A 136 31.35 14.03 1.13
CA TRP A 136 31.96 15.34 1.37
C TRP A 136 32.13 16.21 0.11
N LEU A 137 31.90 15.64 -1.08
CA LEU A 137 31.75 16.36 -2.33
C LEU A 137 30.28 16.56 -2.63
N VAL A 138 29.97 17.47 -3.56
CA VAL A 138 28.61 17.69 -4.03
C VAL A 138 28.09 16.41 -4.68
N ASP A 139 27.16 15.74 -4.03
CA ASP A 139 26.51 14.54 -4.56
C ASP A 139 25.80 14.91 -5.87
N ARG A 140 25.96 14.11 -6.87
CA ARG A 140 25.28 14.23 -8.16
C ARG A 140 24.55 12.93 -8.46
N ALA A 141 23.42 13.04 -9.15
CA ALA A 141 22.66 11.89 -9.62
C ALA A 141 22.50 12.00 -11.14
N ASP A 142 23.12 11.09 -11.86
CA ASP A 142 22.95 11.00 -13.31
C ASP A 142 22.04 9.84 -13.68
N ILE A 143 20.94 10.15 -14.35
CA ILE A 143 20.00 9.14 -14.82
C ILE A 143 20.58 8.23 -15.89
N GLU A 144 21.56 8.70 -16.64
CA GLU A 144 22.20 7.90 -17.69
C GLU A 144 23.33 6.98 -17.14
N GLU A 145 23.95 7.33 -15.99
CA GLU A 145 25.01 6.52 -15.38
C GLU A 145 24.45 5.20 -14.83
N PRO A 146 24.95 4.02 -15.26
CA PRO A 146 24.51 2.73 -14.77
C PRO A 146 25.17 2.40 -13.42
N TYR A 147 24.46 2.58 -12.30
CA TYR A 147 24.96 2.21 -10.97
C TYR A 147 24.88 0.72 -10.67
N VAL A 148 24.18 -0.03 -11.51
CA VAL A 148 24.06 -1.49 -11.50
C VAL A 148 24.13 -2.01 -12.92
N ASP A 149 24.27 -3.32 -13.11
CA ASP A 149 24.21 -3.90 -14.47
C ASP A 149 22.77 -3.85 -15.01
N GLU A 150 22.42 -2.73 -15.68
CA GLU A 150 21.10 -2.51 -16.26
C GLU A 150 20.74 -3.56 -17.34
N ARG A 151 21.75 -4.26 -17.93
CA ARG A 151 21.48 -5.35 -18.88
C ARG A 151 20.75 -6.52 -18.22
N LEU A 152 20.92 -6.73 -16.92
CA LEU A 152 20.13 -7.71 -16.16
C LEU A 152 18.64 -7.35 -16.15
N ILE A 153 18.30 -6.05 -16.11
CA ILE A 153 16.91 -5.61 -16.22
C ILE A 153 16.37 -5.96 -17.60
N GLU A 154 17.12 -5.64 -18.65
CA GLU A 154 16.72 -5.85 -20.05
C GLU A 154 16.63 -7.32 -20.44
N SER A 155 17.42 -8.19 -19.81
CA SER A 155 17.41 -9.65 -20.04
C SER A 155 16.38 -10.41 -19.20
N GLY A 156 15.65 -9.72 -18.30
CA GLY A 156 14.70 -10.35 -17.38
C GLY A 156 15.32 -10.95 -16.12
N GLY A 157 16.60 -10.63 -15.85
CA GLY A 157 17.34 -11.04 -14.65
C GLY A 157 17.20 -10.10 -13.45
N GLU A 158 16.27 -9.15 -13.49
CA GLU A 158 16.11 -8.13 -12.47
C GLU A 158 15.84 -8.69 -11.06
N LEU A 159 15.22 -9.85 -10.92
CA LEU A 159 15.00 -10.47 -9.61
C LEU A 159 16.31 -10.82 -8.89
N GLU A 160 17.34 -11.25 -9.66
CA GLU A 160 18.67 -11.51 -9.09
C GLU A 160 19.33 -10.20 -8.65
N LEU A 161 19.19 -9.15 -9.46
CA LEU A 161 19.69 -7.82 -9.15
C LEU A 161 19.10 -7.27 -7.82
N PHE A 162 17.81 -7.51 -7.58
CA PHE A 162 17.12 -7.02 -6.37
C PHE A 162 17.17 -7.99 -5.18
N LYS A 163 18.00 -9.01 -5.22
CA LYS A 163 18.19 -9.95 -4.11
C LYS A 163 18.75 -9.22 -2.88
N GLY A 164 18.03 -9.27 -1.78
CA GLY A 164 18.41 -8.54 -0.55
C GLY A 164 18.06 -7.06 -0.54
N ALA A 165 17.38 -6.53 -1.56
CA ALA A 165 16.92 -5.15 -1.61
C ALA A 165 16.00 -4.78 -0.44
N PHE A 166 15.95 -3.49 -0.10
CA PHE A 166 15.05 -2.97 0.93
C PHE A 166 13.59 -3.09 0.46
N LYS A 167 12.71 -3.59 1.34
CA LYS A 167 11.28 -3.71 1.07
C LYS A 167 10.56 -2.45 1.51
N LEU A 168 9.89 -1.79 0.57
CA LEU A 168 9.12 -0.59 0.79
C LEU A 168 7.66 -0.82 0.43
N SER A 169 6.77 -0.72 1.41
CA SER A 169 5.33 -0.84 1.19
C SER A 169 4.69 0.54 1.05
N SER A 170 3.89 0.74 0.01
CA SER A 170 3.17 1.98 -0.26
C SER A 170 1.69 1.72 -0.54
N PRO A 171 0.79 2.09 0.39
CA PRO A 171 -0.66 1.98 0.18
C PRO A 171 -1.23 3.12 -0.69
N THR A 172 -0.41 4.06 -1.09
CA THR A 172 -0.79 5.20 -1.93
C THR A 172 0.04 5.26 -3.19
N SER A 173 -0.28 6.16 -4.09
CA SER A 173 0.52 6.46 -5.27
C SER A 173 1.92 6.95 -4.92
N LEU A 174 2.03 7.77 -3.86
CA LEU A 174 3.30 8.35 -3.43
C LEU A 174 4.12 7.30 -2.65
N LEU A 175 5.34 7.07 -3.10
CA LEU A 175 6.27 6.15 -2.45
C LEU A 175 6.94 6.84 -1.25
N PRO A 176 6.93 6.24 -0.05
CA PRO A 176 7.53 6.82 1.15
C PRO A 176 9.07 6.66 1.15
N LEU A 177 9.74 7.22 0.14
CA LEU A 177 11.19 7.09 -0.08
C LEU A 177 12.04 7.73 1.02
N ASN A 178 11.46 8.63 1.82
CA ASN A 178 12.12 9.18 3.02
C ASN A 178 12.49 8.11 4.07
N LYS A 179 11.93 6.89 3.95
CA LYS A 179 12.33 5.73 4.76
C LYS A 179 13.61 5.06 4.28
N VAL A 180 14.02 5.34 3.05
CA VAL A 180 15.19 4.74 2.39
C VAL A 180 16.31 5.75 2.24
N VAL A 181 15.97 6.97 1.85
CA VAL A 181 16.93 8.05 1.62
C VAL A 181 16.61 9.26 2.46
N GLY A 182 17.65 9.93 2.97
CA GLY A 182 17.52 11.18 3.69
C GLY A 182 17.14 12.35 2.76
N PHE A 183 17.03 13.53 3.36
CA PHE A 183 16.71 14.78 2.65
C PHE A 183 17.92 15.42 1.98
N ALA A 184 19.15 15.04 2.35
CA ALA A 184 20.37 15.64 1.81
C ALA A 184 20.87 14.89 0.56
N GLY A 185 21.53 15.65 -0.33
CA GLY A 185 22.23 15.13 -1.50
C GLY A 185 21.35 14.63 -2.65
N GLU A 186 21.98 14.51 -3.80
CA GLU A 186 21.41 13.82 -4.96
C GLU A 186 21.82 12.35 -4.91
N CYS A 187 20.96 11.45 -5.34
CA CYS A 187 21.26 10.02 -5.41
C CYS A 187 20.39 9.31 -6.44
N CYS A 188 20.83 8.16 -6.88
CA CYS A 188 20.02 7.26 -7.70
C CYS A 188 19.48 6.09 -6.88
N LEU A 189 18.25 5.68 -7.22
CA LEU A 189 17.58 4.51 -6.70
C LEU A 189 17.07 3.65 -7.86
N TYR A 190 17.07 2.35 -7.67
CA TYR A 190 16.32 1.42 -8.52
C TYR A 190 15.19 0.80 -7.70
N LEU A 191 14.01 0.79 -8.26
CA LEU A 191 12.80 0.29 -7.62
C LEU A 191 12.16 -0.79 -8.50
N LEU A 192 11.94 -1.98 -7.96
CA LEU A 192 11.22 -3.06 -8.64
C LEU A 192 9.87 -3.26 -7.98
N HIS A 193 8.81 -3.23 -8.79
CA HIS A 193 7.46 -3.59 -8.40
C HIS A 193 6.94 -4.72 -9.29
N ARG A 194 6.30 -5.72 -8.67
CA ARG A 194 5.56 -6.77 -9.37
C ARG A 194 4.09 -6.46 -9.32
N LEU A 195 3.46 -6.31 -10.46
CA LEU A 195 2.01 -6.13 -10.57
C LEU A 195 1.40 -7.29 -11.34
N TYR A 196 0.17 -7.60 -11.05
CA TYR A 196 -0.56 -8.70 -11.66
C TYR A 196 -1.70 -8.16 -12.50
N SER A 197 -1.82 -8.62 -13.75
CA SER A 197 -2.96 -8.30 -14.61
C SER A 197 -3.81 -9.55 -14.85
N PRO A 198 -5.14 -9.47 -14.70
CA PRO A 198 -6.03 -10.62 -14.95
C PRO A 198 -6.11 -11.00 -16.42
N ASP A 199 -5.81 -10.09 -17.31
CA ASP A 199 -5.84 -10.26 -18.77
C ASP A 199 -4.67 -9.51 -19.43
N GLU A 200 -4.55 -9.67 -20.74
CA GLU A 200 -3.64 -8.90 -21.58
C GLU A 200 -4.33 -7.60 -22.00
N ARG A 201 -3.69 -6.45 -21.74
CA ARG A 201 -4.29 -5.14 -22.00
C ARG A 201 -3.29 -4.00 -22.05
N ASP A 202 -3.71 -2.94 -22.73
CA ASP A 202 -2.98 -1.68 -22.75
C ASP A 202 -3.40 -0.78 -21.59
N VAL A 203 -2.39 -0.15 -20.99
CA VAL A 203 -2.54 0.76 -19.85
C VAL A 203 -1.59 1.94 -20.03
N SER A 204 -1.71 2.94 -19.18
CA SER A 204 -0.72 4.00 -19.03
C SER A 204 -0.13 3.98 -17.64
N PHE A 205 1.18 3.81 -17.52
CA PHE A 205 1.85 4.10 -16.26
C PHE A 205 2.01 5.59 -16.09
N VAL A 206 1.63 6.09 -14.92
CA VAL A 206 1.77 7.50 -14.56
C VAL A 206 2.82 7.59 -13.47
N VAL A 207 3.95 8.15 -13.82
CA VAL A 207 5.10 8.32 -12.92
C VAL A 207 5.29 9.79 -12.64
N GLY A 208 5.09 10.20 -11.40
CA GLY A 208 5.40 11.56 -10.96
C GLY A 208 6.71 11.57 -10.19
N ALA A 209 7.63 12.48 -10.54
CA ALA A 209 8.93 12.55 -9.91
C ALA A 209 9.44 13.98 -9.73
N GLN A 210 10.15 14.23 -8.64
CA GLN A 210 11.08 15.36 -8.51
C GLN A 210 12.50 14.89 -8.83
N GLY A 211 12.83 14.89 -10.11
CA GLY A 211 14.07 14.38 -10.68
C GLY A 211 13.79 13.60 -11.95
N ASP A 212 14.80 12.92 -12.45
CA ASP A 212 14.70 12.16 -13.69
C ASP A 212 14.32 10.70 -13.41
N VAL A 213 13.62 10.08 -14.37
CA VAL A 213 13.21 8.68 -14.27
C VAL A 213 13.43 7.93 -15.57
N LYS A 214 13.81 6.65 -15.43
CA LYS A 214 13.74 5.63 -16.48
C LYS A 214 12.81 4.53 -16.02
N VAL A 215 12.00 4.00 -16.92
CA VAL A 215 11.01 2.96 -16.62
C VAL A 215 11.18 1.79 -17.56
N TRP A 216 11.21 0.58 -17.02
CA TRP A 216 11.16 -0.68 -17.79
C TRP A 216 9.93 -1.47 -17.39
N LEU A 217 9.36 -2.17 -18.35
CA LEU A 217 8.30 -3.14 -18.14
C LEU A 217 8.74 -4.47 -18.76
N ASN A 218 8.79 -5.52 -17.95
CA ASN A 218 9.19 -6.86 -18.39
C ASN A 218 10.52 -6.87 -19.19
N GLY A 219 11.49 -6.09 -18.76
CA GLY A 219 12.78 -5.92 -19.42
C GLY A 219 12.83 -4.86 -20.51
N SER A 220 11.71 -4.43 -21.05
CA SER A 220 11.67 -3.43 -22.12
C SER A 220 11.62 -2.01 -21.58
N ARG A 221 12.56 -1.14 -22.02
CA ARG A 221 12.55 0.28 -21.63
C ARG A 221 11.36 0.98 -22.28
N LEU A 222 10.54 1.62 -21.47
CA LEU A 222 9.41 2.42 -21.92
C LEU A 222 9.86 3.84 -22.28
N LYS A 223 9.16 4.44 -23.26
CA LYS A 223 9.34 5.83 -23.64
C LYS A 223 8.16 6.66 -23.13
N PRO A 224 8.40 7.80 -22.47
CA PRO A 224 7.31 8.68 -22.07
C PRO A 224 6.59 9.27 -23.28
N SER A 225 5.31 9.49 -23.17
CA SER A 225 4.54 10.19 -24.19
C SER A 225 4.94 11.66 -24.22
N PRO A 226 5.35 12.22 -25.38
CA PRO A 226 5.94 13.55 -25.48
C PRO A 226 5.00 14.71 -25.12
N SER A 227 3.71 14.45 -25.04
CA SER A 227 2.69 15.50 -24.86
C SER A 227 2.14 15.64 -23.44
N GLN A 228 2.79 15.03 -22.41
CA GLN A 228 2.10 14.79 -21.15
C GLN A 228 2.89 15.07 -19.87
N ALA A 229 3.80 16.01 -19.90
CA ALA A 229 4.29 16.59 -18.64
C ALA A 229 3.20 17.49 -18.04
N ALA A 230 2.27 16.94 -17.29
CA ALA A 230 1.30 17.70 -16.52
C ALA A 230 1.88 18.00 -15.14
N ARG A 231 1.92 19.28 -14.74
CA ARG A 231 2.20 19.63 -13.36
C ARG A 231 1.01 19.28 -12.49
N CYS A 232 1.22 18.45 -11.50
CA CYS A 232 0.26 18.23 -10.43
C CYS A 232 0.62 19.14 -9.25
N ILE A 233 -0.39 19.58 -8.49
CA ILE A 233 -0.20 20.41 -7.29
C ILE A 233 0.72 19.71 -6.25
N TRP A 234 0.73 18.39 -6.25
CA TRP A 234 1.47 17.56 -5.30
C TRP A 234 2.79 17.02 -5.84
N ASN A 235 2.96 17.04 -7.16
CA ASN A 235 4.14 16.45 -7.78
C ASN A 235 4.49 17.24 -9.06
N PRO A 236 5.69 17.76 -9.20
CA PRO A 236 6.01 18.76 -10.19
C PRO A 236 5.94 18.26 -11.63
N LEU A 237 6.26 17.00 -11.89
CA LEU A 237 6.26 16.47 -13.26
C LEU A 237 5.68 15.05 -13.25
N MET A 238 4.64 14.86 -14.05
CA MET A 238 4.05 13.55 -14.28
C MET A 238 4.35 13.11 -15.71
N HIS A 239 4.95 11.93 -15.84
CA HIS A 239 5.27 11.29 -17.10
C HIS A 239 4.31 10.13 -17.34
N TRP A 240 3.79 10.06 -18.56
CA TRP A 240 2.90 9.01 -19.00
C TRP A 240 3.67 8.05 -19.89
N TYR A 241 3.63 6.76 -19.56
CA TYR A 241 4.28 5.71 -20.31
C TYR A 241 3.20 4.76 -20.82
N PRO A 242 2.91 4.75 -22.15
CA PRO A 242 2.10 3.70 -22.74
C PRO A 242 2.73 2.34 -22.44
N ALA A 243 1.96 1.40 -21.95
CA ALA A 243 2.45 0.12 -21.48
C ALA A 243 1.46 -0.99 -21.85
N HIS A 244 1.99 -2.15 -22.21
CA HIS A 244 1.22 -3.34 -22.52
C HIS A 244 1.45 -4.39 -21.43
N LEU A 245 0.42 -4.70 -20.66
CA LEU A 245 0.46 -5.72 -19.62
C LEU A 245 0.13 -7.09 -20.19
N ARG A 246 0.97 -8.07 -19.84
CA ARG A 246 0.66 -9.48 -20.09
C ARG A 246 -0.31 -9.99 -19.02
N ARG A 247 -1.09 -10.98 -19.34
CA ARG A 247 -1.85 -11.73 -18.33
C ARG A 247 -0.88 -12.36 -17.32
N GLY A 248 -1.16 -12.20 -16.03
CA GLY A 248 -0.32 -12.70 -14.96
C GLY A 248 0.67 -11.65 -14.44
N GLU A 249 1.82 -12.09 -13.96
CA GLU A 249 2.83 -11.22 -13.37
C GLU A 249 3.51 -10.35 -14.42
N ASN A 250 3.61 -9.06 -14.10
CA ASN A 250 4.39 -8.07 -14.84
C ASN A 250 5.38 -7.41 -13.88
N ARG A 251 6.57 -7.08 -14.36
CA ARG A 251 7.64 -6.50 -13.57
C ARG A 251 7.97 -5.10 -14.08
N VAL A 252 7.82 -4.13 -13.18
CA VAL A 252 8.12 -2.72 -13.45
C VAL A 252 9.37 -2.36 -12.70
N VAL A 253 10.38 -1.87 -13.41
CA VAL A 253 11.59 -1.29 -12.80
C VAL A 253 11.59 0.20 -13.07
N ILE A 254 11.81 0.99 -12.01
CA ILE A 254 12.00 2.44 -12.11
C ILE A 254 13.39 2.77 -11.60
N LYS A 255 14.21 3.43 -12.42
CA LYS A 255 15.39 4.14 -11.97
C LYS A 255 14.97 5.57 -11.68
N TYR A 256 15.32 6.08 -10.53
CA TYR A 256 14.98 7.43 -10.10
C TYR A 256 16.24 8.17 -9.66
N ALA A 257 16.57 9.25 -10.38
CA ALA A 257 17.62 10.18 -9.99
C ALA A 257 16.99 11.33 -9.20
N LYS A 258 17.13 11.27 -7.87
CA LYS A 258 16.70 12.30 -6.94
C LYS A 258 17.59 13.51 -7.08
N LYS A 259 17.03 14.64 -7.52
CA LYS A 259 17.74 15.92 -7.71
C LYS A 259 17.28 17.03 -6.77
N THR A 260 16.39 16.75 -5.87
CA THR A 260 15.82 17.70 -4.92
C THR A 260 16.00 17.24 -3.49
N ARG A 261 15.79 18.16 -2.54
CA ARG A 261 15.90 17.82 -1.12
C ARG A 261 14.97 16.69 -0.72
N GLU A 262 13.71 16.71 -1.18
CA GLU A 262 12.73 15.68 -0.85
C GLU A 262 12.67 14.60 -1.94
N PRO A 263 12.72 13.31 -1.57
CA PRO A 263 12.59 12.22 -2.53
C PRO A 263 11.12 12.01 -2.87
N LEU A 264 10.61 12.69 -3.89
CA LEU A 264 9.23 12.54 -4.35
C LEU A 264 9.17 11.68 -5.61
N LEU A 265 8.54 10.53 -5.49
CA LEU A 265 8.25 9.60 -6.58
C LEU A 265 6.86 9.02 -6.35
N SER A 266 6.02 9.05 -7.37
CA SER A 266 4.70 8.40 -7.37
C SER A 266 4.55 7.48 -8.57
N PHE A 267 3.73 6.44 -8.41
CA PHE A 267 3.44 5.48 -9.47
C PHE A 267 1.99 5.02 -9.41
N ASP A 268 1.31 5.11 -10.55
CA ASP A 268 -0.03 4.57 -10.75
C ASP A 268 -0.19 3.91 -12.12
N VAL A 269 -1.20 3.06 -12.23
CA VAL A 269 -1.63 2.43 -13.46
C VAL A 269 -2.98 3.01 -13.84
N TYR A 270 -3.08 3.56 -15.04
CA TYR A 270 -4.32 4.12 -15.58
C TYR A 270 -4.79 3.31 -16.77
N LYS A 271 -6.10 3.28 -16.98
CA LYS A 271 -6.70 2.67 -18.17
C LYS A 271 -6.16 3.35 -19.43
N GLU A 272 -6.01 2.58 -20.50
CA GLU A 272 -5.72 3.16 -21.81
C GLU A 272 -6.83 4.15 -22.22
N ASN A 273 -6.48 5.12 -23.05
CA ASN A 273 -7.41 6.11 -23.65
C ASN A 273 -8.19 6.99 -22.65
N VAL A 274 -7.67 7.14 -21.44
CA VAL A 274 -8.18 8.19 -20.58
C VAL A 274 -7.94 9.53 -21.25
N GLU A 275 -9.02 10.15 -21.76
CA GLU A 275 -8.95 11.49 -22.30
C GLU A 275 -8.23 12.41 -21.32
N ARG A 276 -7.27 13.17 -21.84
CA ARG A 276 -6.37 14.08 -21.14
C ARG A 276 -7.10 15.26 -20.49
N LYS A 277 -8.05 14.98 -19.59
CA LYS A 277 -8.72 16.03 -18.84
C LYS A 277 -7.82 16.40 -17.65
N PRO A 278 -7.65 17.71 -17.38
CA PRO A 278 -6.74 18.20 -16.33
C PRO A 278 -7.24 17.90 -14.90
N ARG A 279 -8.28 17.11 -14.74
CA ARG A 279 -8.83 16.67 -13.46
C ARG A 279 -8.63 15.18 -13.32
N PHE A 280 -7.65 14.80 -12.51
CA PHE A 280 -7.48 13.42 -12.08
C PHE A 280 -8.75 12.96 -11.36
N SER A 281 -9.37 11.90 -11.85
CA SER A 281 -10.47 11.25 -11.16
C SER A 281 -10.08 9.81 -10.85
N VAL A 282 -10.55 9.30 -9.74
CA VAL A 282 -10.33 7.92 -9.28
C VAL A 282 -10.78 6.90 -10.34
N TRP A 283 -11.71 7.28 -11.21
CA TRP A 283 -12.24 6.46 -12.31
C TRP A 283 -11.23 6.14 -13.42
N GLN A 284 -10.11 6.86 -13.44
CA GLN A 284 -9.06 6.69 -14.43
C GLN A 284 -8.04 5.63 -14.01
N VAL A 285 -7.97 5.31 -12.71
CA VAL A 285 -7.08 4.28 -12.18
C VAL A 285 -7.57 2.91 -12.64
N ASP A 286 -6.65 2.08 -13.12
CA ASP A 286 -6.96 0.69 -13.45
C ASP A 286 -7.04 -0.16 -12.17
N LEU A 287 -8.24 -0.23 -11.60
CA LEU A 287 -8.52 -1.01 -10.39
C LEU A 287 -8.50 -2.52 -10.62
N ALA A 288 -8.50 -2.97 -11.88
CA ALA A 288 -8.42 -4.39 -12.20
C ALA A 288 -6.98 -4.92 -12.18
N THR A 289 -5.99 -4.03 -12.15
CA THR A 289 -4.60 -4.41 -11.92
C THR A 289 -4.42 -4.71 -10.44
N VAL A 290 -4.10 -5.94 -10.13
CA VAL A 290 -4.00 -6.46 -8.77
C VAL A 290 -2.56 -6.33 -8.30
N LEU A 291 -2.38 -5.90 -7.07
CA LEU A 291 -1.08 -5.70 -6.41
C LEU A 291 -0.45 -7.01 -5.97
#